data_783547ab6e466d91f89a5206691fdad8
#
_entry.id   783547ab6e466d91f89a5206691fdad8
#
_cell.length_a   1.000
_cell.length_b   1.000
_cell.length_c   1.000
_cell.angle_alpha   90.00
_cell.angle_beta   90.00
_cell.angle_gamma   90.00
#
_symmetry.space_group_name_H-M   'P 1'
#
loop_
_entity.id
_entity.type
_entity.pdbx_description
1 polymer ?
#
loop_
_entity_poly.entity_id
_entity_poly.type
_entity_poly.pdbx_seq_one_letter_code
_entity_poly.pdbx_strand_id
1 'polypeptide(L)'
;NEPVDISCFSSGEDIISYHQKYDLIFLDVQMQGMDGIQTAQEIRRHDKKAVIFYVTSYGNEMARSFSVHPFAFIEKPVNETVIRKNLQDYMEYAFKKKERKGMKFETLTGTAFIRLNEILYFEYLGNRKIRIVCDGSDIFIQNTITNIYSLVERYGFVKTHQSFIVNPAKIKAVLDSDLLMPDNVKVPIALKKKKAVRAQIEEYLCRQFEEDN
;
A
#
# COMPACT_ATOMS: atom_id res chain seq x y z
N ASN A 1 -7.44 11.58 -1.96
CA ASN A 1 -7.14 11.98 -0.57
C ASN A 1 -7.66 10.90 0.37
N GLU A 2 -6.78 10.00 0.79
CA GLU A 2 -7.10 9.16 1.95
C GLU A 2 -7.11 10.09 3.19
N PRO A 3 -8.11 9.98 4.08
CA PRO A 3 -8.11 10.77 5.30
C PRO A 3 -6.88 10.41 6.13
N VAL A 4 -6.09 11.41 6.51
CA VAL A 4 -4.96 11.23 7.41
C VAL A 4 -5.47 11.45 8.83
N ASP A 5 -5.33 10.42 9.66
CA ASP A 5 -5.65 10.50 11.08
C ASP A 5 -4.37 10.88 11.86
N ILE A 6 -4.42 11.98 12.59
CA ILE A 6 -3.26 12.53 13.31
C ILE A 6 -3.52 12.48 14.80
N SER A 7 -2.63 11.80 15.53
CA SER A 7 -2.61 11.79 17.00
C SER A 7 -1.35 12.49 17.49
N CYS A 8 -1.49 13.34 18.50
CA CYS A 8 -0.37 14.04 19.14
C CYS A 8 -0.21 13.55 20.59
N PHE A 9 1.04 13.33 20.98
CA PHE A 9 1.41 12.88 22.33
C PHE A 9 2.43 13.83 22.94
N SER A 10 2.37 14.02 24.26
CA SER A 10 3.25 14.93 24.99
C SER A 10 4.52 14.25 25.48
N SER A 11 4.56 12.92 25.54
CA SER A 11 5.70 12.13 26.02
C SER A 11 5.84 10.79 25.29
N GLY A 12 7.01 10.16 25.43
CA GLY A 12 7.25 8.81 24.92
C GLY A 12 6.40 7.76 25.64
N GLU A 13 6.15 7.95 26.92
CA GLU A 13 5.33 7.07 27.73
C GLU A 13 3.86 7.07 27.27
N ASP A 14 3.36 8.24 26.87
CA ASP A 14 1.98 8.39 26.40
C ASP A 14 1.73 7.58 25.12
N ILE A 15 2.59 7.72 24.10
CA ILE A 15 2.42 6.96 22.85
C ILE A 15 2.52 5.45 23.08
N ILE A 16 3.39 5.00 24.00
CA ILE A 16 3.56 3.58 24.31
C ILE A 16 2.31 3.04 25.03
N SER A 17 1.77 3.78 25.97
CA SER A 17 0.59 3.38 26.75
C SER A 17 -0.70 3.29 25.93
N TYR A 18 -0.75 3.98 24.80
CA TYR A 18 -1.93 4.02 23.92
C TYR A 18 -2.14 2.73 23.12
N HIS A 19 -1.11 1.85 23.06
CA HIS A 19 -1.17 0.52 22.40
C HIS A 19 -1.71 0.50 20.95
N GLN A 20 -1.70 1.64 20.27
CA GLN A 20 -2.13 1.75 18.88
C GLN A 20 -0.93 1.64 17.93
N LYS A 21 -1.18 1.13 16.72
CA LYS A 21 -0.17 1.11 15.65
C LYS A 21 -0.34 2.35 14.80
N TYR A 22 0.78 2.93 14.41
CA TYR A 22 0.88 4.08 13.52
C TYR A 22 1.70 3.72 12.30
N ASP A 23 1.26 4.16 11.12
CA ASP A 23 2.03 3.95 9.88
C ASP A 23 3.29 4.80 9.87
N LEU A 24 3.20 6.03 10.38
CA LEU A 24 4.29 7.00 10.45
C LEU A 24 4.29 7.72 11.80
N ILE A 25 5.47 7.90 12.38
CA ILE A 25 5.66 8.58 13.65
C ILE A 25 6.76 9.63 13.48
N PHE A 26 6.43 10.89 13.78
CA PHE A 26 7.41 11.95 13.98
C PHE A 26 7.76 11.98 15.47
N LEU A 27 9.04 11.81 15.79
CA LEU A 27 9.49 11.64 17.16
C LEU A 27 10.64 12.62 17.47
N ASP A 28 10.39 13.52 18.41
CA ASP A 28 11.47 14.36 18.93
C ASP A 28 12.47 13.48 19.70
N VAL A 29 13.74 13.68 19.44
CA VAL A 29 14.78 12.96 20.15
C VAL A 29 14.92 13.47 21.58
N GLN A 30 14.76 14.78 21.79
CA GLN A 30 14.88 15.40 23.11
C GLN A 30 13.52 15.64 23.73
N MET A 31 13.14 14.77 24.65
CA MET A 31 11.90 14.88 25.44
C MET A 31 12.21 14.70 26.92
N GLN A 32 11.36 15.27 27.78
CA GLN A 32 11.44 14.99 29.22
C GLN A 32 10.96 13.55 29.48
N GLY A 33 11.58 12.88 30.46
CA GLY A 33 11.28 11.48 30.77
C GLY A 33 11.99 10.53 29.80
N MET A 34 11.25 9.70 29.12
CA MET A 34 11.77 8.79 28.10
C MET A 34 12.15 9.57 26.84
N ASP A 35 13.44 9.53 26.45
CA ASP A 35 13.89 10.20 25.23
C ASP A 35 13.32 9.53 23.96
N GLY A 36 13.43 10.23 22.81
CA GLY A 36 12.89 9.72 21.56
C GLY A 36 13.55 8.42 21.10
N ILE A 37 14.82 8.19 21.44
CA ILE A 37 15.53 6.96 21.07
C ILE A 37 15.01 5.78 21.89
N GLN A 38 14.83 5.96 23.19
CA GLN A 38 14.24 4.97 24.08
C GLN A 38 12.80 4.66 23.68
N THR A 39 12.01 5.70 23.38
CA THR A 39 10.63 5.58 22.89
C THR A 39 10.58 4.75 21.61
N ALA A 40 11.45 5.04 20.65
CA ALA A 40 11.50 4.28 19.40
C ALA A 40 11.95 2.84 19.61
N GLN A 41 12.88 2.56 20.53
CA GLN A 41 13.27 1.19 20.89
C GLN A 41 12.09 0.41 21.47
N GLU A 42 11.29 1.03 22.32
CA GLU A 42 10.10 0.40 22.89
C GLU A 42 9.03 0.14 21.82
N ILE A 43 8.78 1.12 20.93
CA ILE A 43 7.89 0.92 19.77
C ILE A 43 8.37 -0.28 18.93
N ARG A 44 9.68 -0.41 18.67
CA ARG A 44 10.24 -1.51 17.87
C ARG A 44 10.05 -2.90 18.48
N ARG A 45 9.90 -3.00 19.80
CA ARG A 45 9.56 -4.29 20.48
C ARG A 45 8.18 -4.80 20.08
N HIS A 46 7.23 -3.88 19.85
CA HIS A 46 5.84 -4.19 19.55
C HIS A 46 5.48 -4.02 18.09
N ASP A 47 6.12 -3.06 17.38
CA ASP A 47 5.93 -2.79 15.97
C ASP A 47 7.24 -2.56 15.22
N LYS A 48 7.72 -3.61 14.56
CA LYS A 48 8.93 -3.56 13.72
C LYS A 48 8.72 -2.82 12.39
N LYS A 49 7.47 -2.46 12.04
CA LYS A 49 7.12 -1.91 10.72
C LYS A 49 6.80 -0.42 10.75
N ALA A 50 6.50 0.15 11.91
CA ALA A 50 6.24 1.58 12.05
C ALA A 50 7.37 2.40 11.42
N VAL A 51 7.06 3.38 10.62
CA VAL A 51 8.04 4.29 10.04
C VAL A 51 8.29 5.42 11.04
N ILE A 52 9.54 5.64 11.41
CA ILE A 52 9.93 6.65 12.40
C ILE A 52 10.80 7.70 11.73
N PHE A 53 10.38 8.95 11.84
CA PHE A 53 11.15 10.15 11.51
C PHE A 53 11.60 10.79 12.82
N TYR A 54 12.88 10.90 13.01
CA TYR A 54 13.39 11.70 14.13
C TYR A 54 13.39 13.19 13.78
N VAL A 55 12.91 14.00 14.71
CA VAL A 55 12.96 15.46 14.64
C VAL A 55 13.89 15.94 15.75
N THR A 56 15.02 16.55 15.42
CA THR A 56 16.04 16.87 16.45
C THR A 56 16.82 18.14 16.14
N SER A 57 17.31 18.80 17.19
CA SER A 57 18.23 19.95 17.07
C SER A 57 19.71 19.53 17.02
N TYR A 58 20.03 18.25 17.21
CA TYR A 58 21.38 17.77 17.36
C TYR A 58 21.74 16.64 16.39
N GLY A 59 22.75 16.91 15.52
CA GLY A 59 23.29 15.91 14.58
C GLY A 59 24.10 14.78 15.23
N ASN A 60 24.58 14.97 16.48
CA ASN A 60 25.49 14.01 17.15
C ASN A 60 24.77 12.77 17.72
N GLU A 61 23.43 12.77 17.82
CA GLU A 61 22.65 11.63 18.33
C GLU A 61 22.34 10.59 17.24
N MET A 62 22.69 10.87 16.00
CA MET A 62 22.53 9.94 14.87
C MET A 62 23.15 8.57 15.16
N ALA A 63 24.35 8.53 15.77
CA ALA A 63 25.04 7.26 16.04
C ALA A 63 24.26 6.34 17.01
N ARG A 64 23.57 6.91 18.02
CA ARG A 64 22.78 6.14 19.00
C ARG A 64 21.45 5.61 18.43
N SER A 65 20.94 6.25 17.40
CA SER A 65 19.62 5.96 16.81
C SER A 65 19.66 4.89 15.71
N PHE A 66 20.85 4.48 15.22
CA PHE A 66 20.96 3.46 14.17
C PHE A 66 20.33 2.11 14.54
N SER A 67 20.32 1.74 15.82
CA SER A 67 19.72 0.48 16.30
C SER A 67 18.20 0.40 16.05
N VAL A 68 17.54 1.54 15.85
CA VAL A 68 16.09 1.64 15.63
C VAL A 68 15.73 1.66 14.16
N HIS A 69 16.69 1.86 13.26
CA HIS A 69 16.47 2.00 11.81
C HIS A 69 15.40 3.06 11.50
N PRO A 70 15.65 4.35 11.82
CA PRO A 70 14.74 5.41 11.44
C PRO A 70 14.70 5.56 9.92
N PHE A 71 13.57 6.02 9.39
CA PHE A 71 13.44 6.30 7.97
C PHE A 71 14.16 7.58 7.57
N ALA A 72 14.04 8.61 8.39
CA ALA A 72 14.69 9.89 8.16
C ALA A 72 15.01 10.64 9.46
N PHE A 73 15.92 11.59 9.36
CA PHE A 73 16.21 12.61 10.36
C PHE A 73 15.83 13.98 9.81
N ILE A 74 15.08 14.73 10.60
CA ILE A 74 14.64 16.09 10.27
C ILE A 74 15.26 17.02 11.31
N GLU A 75 16.10 17.93 10.84
CA GLU A 75 16.76 18.90 11.71
C GLU A 75 15.83 20.07 12.02
N LYS A 76 15.82 20.50 13.27
CA LYS A 76 15.13 21.73 13.70
C LYS A 76 15.97 22.97 13.36
N PRO A 77 15.37 24.09 12.90
CA PRO A 77 13.93 24.35 12.80
C PRO A 77 13.28 23.62 11.60
N VAL A 78 12.14 22.99 11.88
CA VAL A 78 11.38 22.26 10.87
C VAL A 78 10.67 23.24 9.94
N ASN A 79 10.82 23.06 8.63
CA ASN A 79 10.09 23.82 7.64
C ASN A 79 9.23 22.92 6.75
N GLU A 80 8.23 23.51 6.10
CA GLU A 80 7.26 22.78 5.27
C GLU A 80 7.94 22.01 4.13
N THR A 81 8.93 22.61 3.47
CA THR A 81 9.65 21.98 2.34
C THR A 81 10.33 20.67 2.75
N VAL A 82 10.99 20.66 3.92
CA VAL A 82 11.66 19.46 4.43
C VAL A 82 10.65 18.38 4.81
N ILE A 83 9.55 18.75 5.47
CA ILE A 83 8.48 17.80 5.81
C ILE A 83 7.87 17.22 4.54
N ARG A 84 7.51 18.07 3.59
CA ARG A 84 6.91 17.65 2.31
C ARG A 84 7.81 16.66 1.57
N LYS A 85 9.10 16.96 1.45
CA LYS A 85 10.06 16.08 0.80
C LYS A 85 10.15 14.72 1.51
N ASN A 86 10.30 14.69 2.84
CA ASN A 86 10.39 13.44 3.59
C ASN A 86 9.09 12.61 3.52
N LEU A 87 7.93 13.27 3.48
CA LEU A 87 6.65 12.59 3.27
C LEU A 87 6.55 12.01 1.86
N GLN A 88 7.01 12.72 0.84
CA GLN A 88 7.07 12.20 -0.54
C GLN A 88 7.97 10.96 -0.62
N ASP A 89 9.18 11.02 -0.06
CA ASP A 89 10.10 9.88 -0.01
C ASP A 89 9.48 8.67 0.72
N TYR A 90 8.73 8.92 1.81
CA TYR A 90 7.99 7.88 2.51
C TYR A 90 6.85 7.30 1.67
N MET A 91 6.07 8.14 1.02
CA MET A 91 4.96 7.70 0.15
C MET A 91 5.49 6.83 -0.98
N GLU A 92 6.56 7.24 -1.64
CA GLU A 92 7.22 6.46 -2.69
C GLU A 92 7.74 5.11 -2.16
N TYR A 93 8.39 5.10 -1.00
CA TYR A 93 8.83 3.87 -0.34
C TYR A 93 7.65 2.95 0.01
N ALA A 94 6.60 3.48 0.62
CA ALA A 94 5.41 2.74 1.00
C ALA A 94 4.69 2.16 -0.23
N PHE A 95 4.65 2.92 -1.33
CA PHE A 95 4.10 2.51 -2.61
C PHE A 95 4.91 1.36 -3.22
N LYS A 96 6.23 1.51 -3.36
CA LYS A 96 7.13 0.44 -3.84
C LYS A 96 7.05 -0.83 -2.97
N LYS A 97 6.84 -0.67 -1.65
CA LYS A 97 6.64 -1.79 -0.74
C LYS A 97 5.28 -2.48 -0.95
N LYS A 98 4.23 -1.71 -1.28
CA LYS A 98 2.89 -2.22 -1.61
C LYS A 98 2.92 -3.00 -2.93
N GLU A 99 3.64 -2.50 -3.93
CA GLU A 99 3.83 -3.16 -5.23
C GLU A 99 4.61 -4.48 -5.14
N ARG A 100 5.56 -4.59 -4.20
CA ARG A 100 6.36 -5.81 -3.98
C ARG A 100 5.63 -6.89 -3.18
N LYS A 101 4.39 -6.64 -2.73
CA LYS A 101 3.63 -7.67 -2.01
C LYS A 101 3.31 -8.84 -2.92
N GLY A 102 3.85 -10.00 -2.57
CA GLY A 102 3.48 -11.28 -3.16
C GLY A 102 2.30 -11.91 -2.43
N MET A 103 1.51 -12.66 -3.15
CA MET A 103 0.43 -13.47 -2.61
C MET A 103 0.64 -14.93 -2.98
N LYS A 104 0.34 -15.80 -2.01
CA LYS A 104 0.37 -17.25 -2.19
C LYS A 104 -0.98 -17.70 -2.73
N PHE A 105 -0.94 -18.47 -3.83
CA PHE A 105 -2.12 -19.12 -4.39
C PHE A 105 -1.89 -20.64 -4.48
N GLU A 106 -2.86 -21.41 -4.02
CA GLU A 106 -2.86 -22.86 -4.20
C GLU A 106 -3.32 -23.17 -5.63
N THR A 107 -2.48 -23.86 -6.39
CA THR A 107 -2.75 -24.31 -7.76
C THR A 107 -3.09 -25.78 -7.81
N LEU A 108 -3.46 -26.31 -8.96
CA LEU A 108 -3.72 -27.76 -9.12
C LEU A 108 -2.46 -28.62 -8.98
N THR A 109 -1.28 -28.03 -9.18
CA THR A 109 0.01 -28.75 -9.21
C THR A 109 0.97 -28.33 -8.10
N GLY A 110 0.51 -27.48 -7.16
CA GLY A 110 1.34 -26.99 -6.08
C GLY A 110 0.97 -25.57 -5.64
N THR A 111 1.95 -24.79 -5.24
CA THR A 111 1.79 -23.42 -4.75
C THR A 111 2.49 -22.44 -5.67
N ALA A 112 1.79 -21.39 -6.07
CA ALA A 112 2.36 -20.24 -6.78
C ALA A 112 2.49 -19.04 -5.84
N PHE A 113 3.64 -18.36 -5.91
CA PHE A 113 3.87 -17.06 -5.26
C PHE A 113 3.93 -16.00 -6.36
N ILE A 114 2.94 -15.11 -6.40
CA ILE A 114 2.76 -14.12 -7.44
C ILE A 114 2.83 -12.72 -6.83
N ARG A 115 3.61 -11.82 -7.39
CA ARG A 115 3.58 -10.42 -7.01
C ARG A 115 2.31 -9.77 -7.53
N LEU A 116 1.64 -8.99 -6.69
CA LEU A 116 0.35 -8.39 -7.05
C LEU A 116 0.47 -7.43 -8.25
N ASN A 117 1.60 -6.76 -8.40
CA ASN A 117 1.87 -5.89 -9.53
C ASN A 117 2.13 -6.63 -10.86
N GLU A 118 2.37 -7.95 -10.82
CA GLU A 118 2.49 -8.80 -12.02
C GLU A 118 1.11 -9.25 -12.53
N ILE A 119 0.08 -9.20 -11.67
CA ILE A 119 -1.28 -9.62 -12.04
C ILE A 119 -1.97 -8.52 -12.84
N LEU A 120 -2.44 -8.86 -14.02
CA LEU A 120 -3.25 -8.00 -14.90
C LEU A 120 -4.73 -8.07 -14.47
N TYR A 121 -5.28 -9.29 -14.39
CA TYR A 121 -6.65 -9.54 -13.96
C TYR A 121 -6.87 -11.01 -13.59
N PHE A 122 -7.98 -11.26 -12.90
CA PHE A 122 -8.50 -12.60 -12.63
C PHE A 122 -9.73 -12.81 -13.49
N GLU A 123 -9.82 -14.00 -14.09
CA GLU A 123 -10.94 -14.43 -14.92
C GLU A 123 -11.57 -15.72 -14.37
N TYR A 124 -12.86 -15.71 -14.13
CA TYR A 124 -13.61 -16.90 -13.74
C TYR A 124 -14.05 -17.67 -14.97
N LEU A 125 -13.60 -18.91 -15.10
CA LEU A 125 -13.85 -19.79 -16.26
C LEU A 125 -14.98 -20.79 -16.04
N GLY A 126 -15.68 -20.70 -14.90
CA GLY A 126 -16.67 -21.71 -14.51
C GLY A 126 -16.08 -22.82 -13.62
N ASN A 127 -16.96 -23.63 -13.02
CA ASN A 127 -16.59 -24.79 -12.19
C ASN A 127 -15.49 -24.50 -11.14
N ARG A 128 -15.56 -23.33 -10.48
CA ARG A 128 -14.57 -22.85 -9.51
C ARG A 128 -13.14 -22.69 -10.08
N LYS A 129 -12.98 -22.68 -11.40
CA LYS A 129 -11.70 -22.46 -12.05
C LYS A 129 -11.50 -20.98 -12.29
N ILE A 130 -10.37 -20.44 -11.81
CA ILE A 130 -9.95 -19.06 -12.04
C ILE A 130 -8.62 -19.06 -12.74
N ARG A 131 -8.51 -18.25 -13.78
CA ARG A 131 -7.28 -17.89 -14.48
C ARG A 131 -6.76 -16.59 -13.88
N ILE A 132 -5.54 -16.62 -13.38
CA ILE A 132 -4.78 -15.44 -12.98
C ILE A 132 -3.93 -15.08 -14.19
N VAL A 133 -4.23 -13.97 -14.83
CA VAL A 133 -3.48 -13.48 -15.99
C VAL A 133 -2.40 -12.54 -15.49
N CYS A 134 -1.15 -12.90 -15.74
CA CYS A 134 0.01 -12.12 -15.38
C CYS A 134 0.75 -11.66 -16.64
N ASP A 135 1.68 -10.73 -16.47
CA ASP A 135 2.58 -10.32 -17.54
C ASP A 135 3.48 -11.50 -17.95
N GLY A 136 3.20 -12.08 -19.13
CA GLY A 136 3.96 -13.19 -19.70
C GLY A 136 3.57 -14.61 -19.26
N SER A 137 2.61 -14.80 -18.34
CA SER A 137 2.19 -16.15 -17.93
C SER A 137 0.77 -16.17 -17.34
N ASP A 138 0.12 -17.34 -17.47
CA ASP A 138 -1.18 -17.60 -16.87
C ASP A 138 -1.05 -18.70 -15.80
N ILE A 139 -1.76 -18.50 -14.69
CA ILE A 139 -1.82 -19.46 -13.59
C ILE A 139 -3.28 -19.83 -13.33
N PHE A 140 -3.54 -21.13 -13.13
CA PHE A 140 -4.88 -21.63 -12.88
C PHE A 140 -5.02 -22.11 -11.44
N ILE A 141 -6.09 -21.65 -10.77
CA ILE A 141 -6.42 -22.02 -9.40
C ILE A 141 -7.88 -22.48 -9.29
N GLN A 142 -8.18 -23.22 -8.21
CA GLN A 142 -9.55 -23.55 -7.83
C GLN A 142 -10.02 -22.61 -6.72
N ASN A 143 -10.94 -21.68 -7.07
CA ASN A 143 -11.51 -20.75 -6.11
C ASN A 143 -12.81 -20.14 -6.66
N THR A 144 -13.45 -19.28 -5.87
CA THR A 144 -14.58 -18.45 -6.33
C THR A 144 -14.09 -17.01 -6.56
N ILE A 145 -14.72 -16.33 -7.51
CA ILE A 145 -14.38 -14.93 -7.80
C ILE A 145 -14.61 -14.02 -6.59
N THR A 146 -15.58 -14.35 -5.74
CA THR A 146 -15.88 -13.59 -4.52
C THR A 146 -14.78 -13.75 -3.49
N ASN A 147 -14.28 -14.97 -3.25
CA ASN A 147 -13.18 -15.19 -2.32
C ASN A 147 -11.91 -14.51 -2.81
N ILE A 148 -11.60 -14.58 -4.12
CA ILE A 148 -10.45 -13.86 -4.66
C ILE A 148 -10.62 -12.37 -4.46
N TYR A 149 -11.80 -11.80 -4.73
CA TYR A 149 -12.03 -10.37 -4.54
C TYR A 149 -11.77 -9.93 -3.09
N SER A 150 -12.32 -10.64 -2.10
CA SER A 150 -12.07 -10.35 -0.68
C SER A 150 -10.59 -10.39 -0.28
N LEU A 151 -9.76 -11.15 -1.00
CA LEU A 151 -8.32 -11.19 -0.75
C LEU A 151 -7.58 -10.00 -1.37
N VAL A 152 -8.03 -9.51 -2.53
CA VAL A 152 -7.28 -8.54 -3.34
C VAL A 152 -7.87 -7.11 -3.34
N GLU A 153 -9.11 -6.90 -2.90
CA GLU A 153 -9.76 -5.57 -2.86
C GLU A 153 -8.96 -4.55 -2.04
N ARG A 154 -8.41 -4.95 -0.90
CA ARG A 154 -7.55 -4.11 -0.05
C ARG A 154 -6.24 -3.68 -0.72
N TYR A 155 -5.91 -4.26 -1.86
CA TYR A 155 -4.74 -3.90 -2.68
C TYR A 155 -5.14 -3.08 -3.91
N GLY A 156 -6.39 -2.62 -3.98
CA GLY A 156 -6.88 -1.75 -5.03
C GLY A 156 -7.45 -2.47 -6.25
N PHE A 157 -7.53 -3.81 -6.25
CA PHE A 157 -8.18 -4.53 -7.35
C PHE A 157 -9.68 -4.23 -7.41
N VAL A 158 -10.22 -4.12 -8.62
CA VAL A 158 -11.62 -3.75 -8.88
C VAL A 158 -12.38 -4.89 -9.50
N LYS A 159 -13.54 -5.26 -8.92
CA LYS A 159 -14.44 -6.26 -9.50
C LYS A 159 -15.34 -5.62 -10.56
N THR A 160 -14.98 -5.74 -11.83
CA THR A 160 -15.65 -5.12 -12.97
C THR A 160 -16.86 -5.90 -13.46
N HIS A 161 -16.83 -7.24 -13.33
CA HIS A 161 -17.87 -8.16 -13.77
C HIS A 161 -18.04 -9.33 -12.80
N GLN A 162 -19.11 -10.11 -12.93
CA GLN A 162 -19.28 -11.35 -12.15
C GLN A 162 -18.11 -12.34 -12.35
N SER A 163 -17.41 -12.27 -13.48
CA SER A 163 -16.32 -13.16 -13.85
C SER A 163 -14.96 -12.47 -13.88
N PHE A 164 -14.83 -11.16 -13.59
CA PHE A 164 -13.58 -10.44 -13.73
C PHE A 164 -13.26 -9.55 -12.53
N ILE A 165 -12.00 -9.61 -12.11
CA ILE A 165 -11.38 -8.68 -11.14
C ILE A 165 -10.12 -8.14 -11.81
N VAL A 166 -9.96 -6.82 -11.90
CA VAL A 166 -8.91 -6.16 -12.66
C VAL A 166 -7.95 -5.42 -11.73
N ASN A 167 -6.68 -5.42 -12.08
CA ASN A 167 -5.70 -4.51 -11.51
C ASN A 167 -5.79 -3.15 -12.22
N PRO A 168 -6.27 -2.08 -11.57
CA PRO A 168 -6.45 -0.80 -12.24
C PRO A 168 -5.13 -0.17 -12.71
N ALA A 169 -4.00 -0.48 -12.07
CA ALA A 169 -2.67 -0.02 -12.51
C ALA A 169 -2.25 -0.57 -13.89
N LYS A 170 -2.95 -1.58 -14.40
CA LYS A 170 -2.64 -2.25 -15.67
C LYS A 170 -3.63 -1.90 -16.78
N ILE A 171 -4.58 -1.02 -16.53
CA ILE A 171 -5.56 -0.58 -17.51
C ILE A 171 -4.91 0.39 -18.50
N LYS A 172 -5.01 0.10 -19.80
CA LYS A 172 -4.55 1.00 -20.87
C LYS A 172 -5.57 2.06 -21.24
N ALA A 173 -6.86 1.71 -21.23
CA ALA A 173 -7.95 2.64 -21.51
C ALA A 173 -9.29 2.16 -20.92
N VAL A 174 -10.14 3.12 -20.56
CA VAL A 174 -11.52 2.87 -20.12
C VAL A 174 -12.44 3.15 -21.32
N LEU A 175 -12.98 2.08 -21.93
CA LEU A 175 -13.92 2.16 -23.03
C LEU A 175 -15.37 2.30 -22.51
N ASP A 176 -16.36 2.37 -23.41
CA ASP A 176 -17.75 2.54 -22.98
C ASP A 176 -18.23 1.40 -22.07
N SER A 177 -18.09 0.15 -22.50
CA SER A 177 -18.56 -1.05 -21.78
C SER A 177 -17.45 -2.00 -21.35
N ASP A 178 -16.18 -1.69 -21.68
CA ASP A 178 -15.05 -2.55 -21.45
C ASP A 178 -13.84 -1.76 -20.92
N LEU A 179 -12.89 -2.48 -20.35
CA LEU A 179 -11.56 -2.00 -20.06
C LEU A 179 -10.58 -2.58 -21.05
N LEU A 180 -9.72 -1.74 -21.63
CA LEU A 180 -8.63 -2.20 -22.47
C LEU A 180 -7.41 -2.54 -21.59
N MET A 181 -7.05 -3.81 -21.57
CA MET A 181 -5.86 -4.33 -20.88
C MET A 181 -4.66 -4.43 -21.84
N PRO A 182 -3.46 -4.79 -21.35
CA PRO A 182 -2.35 -5.18 -22.23
C PRO A 182 -2.76 -6.20 -23.28
N ASP A 183 -2.00 -6.26 -24.38
CA ASP A 183 -2.24 -7.14 -25.54
C ASP A 183 -3.61 -6.97 -26.21
N ASN A 184 -4.20 -5.76 -26.07
CA ASN A 184 -5.51 -5.38 -26.61
C ASN A 184 -6.68 -6.25 -26.09
N VAL A 185 -6.51 -6.89 -24.94
CA VAL A 185 -7.57 -7.67 -24.32
C VAL A 185 -8.65 -6.73 -23.77
N LYS A 186 -9.92 -7.03 -24.06
CA LYS A 186 -11.09 -6.30 -23.53
C LYS A 186 -11.69 -7.06 -22.37
N VAL A 187 -11.75 -6.42 -21.21
CA VAL A 187 -12.41 -6.96 -20.01
C VAL A 187 -13.73 -6.22 -19.79
N PRO A 188 -14.87 -6.92 -19.72
CA PRO A 188 -16.18 -6.29 -19.63
C PRO A 188 -16.44 -5.62 -18.28
N ILE A 189 -17.23 -4.54 -18.33
CA ILE A 189 -17.82 -3.89 -17.16
C ILE A 189 -19.30 -4.26 -17.07
N ALA A 190 -19.74 -4.79 -15.94
CA ALA A 190 -21.14 -5.14 -15.73
C ALA A 190 -22.04 -3.90 -15.85
N LEU A 191 -23.06 -3.95 -16.71
CA LEU A 191 -23.97 -2.83 -17.01
C LEU A 191 -24.55 -2.18 -15.74
N LYS A 192 -25.03 -2.99 -14.78
CA LYS A 192 -25.61 -2.49 -13.52
C LYS A 192 -24.62 -1.79 -12.61
N LYS A 193 -23.31 -2.01 -12.78
CA LYS A 193 -22.23 -1.44 -11.97
C LYS A 193 -21.36 -0.44 -12.73
N LYS A 194 -21.66 -0.17 -13.99
CA LYS A 194 -20.83 0.62 -14.91
C LYS A 194 -20.40 1.95 -14.30
N LYS A 195 -21.33 2.74 -13.75
CA LYS A 195 -21.03 4.05 -13.14
C LYS A 195 -20.10 3.92 -11.94
N ALA A 196 -20.39 2.97 -11.02
CA ALA A 196 -19.59 2.79 -9.82
C ALA A 196 -18.17 2.27 -10.11
N VAL A 197 -18.05 1.29 -11.03
CA VAL A 197 -16.75 0.73 -11.43
C VAL A 197 -15.89 1.79 -12.13
N ARG A 198 -16.50 2.58 -13.04
CA ARG A 198 -15.76 3.68 -13.71
C ARG A 198 -15.27 4.72 -12.73
N ALA A 199 -16.12 5.18 -11.83
CA ALA A 199 -15.73 6.13 -10.80
C ALA A 199 -14.57 5.61 -9.92
N GLN A 200 -14.63 4.35 -9.52
CA GLN A 200 -13.57 3.72 -8.73
C GLN A 200 -12.24 3.63 -9.48
N ILE A 201 -12.28 3.31 -10.78
CA ILE A 201 -11.08 3.25 -11.63
C ILE A 201 -10.54 4.64 -11.90
N GLU A 202 -11.39 5.61 -12.22
CA GLU A 202 -11.00 7.00 -12.46
C GLU A 202 -10.36 7.60 -11.21
N GLU A 203 -10.94 7.38 -10.03
CA GLU A 203 -10.37 7.80 -8.75
C GLU A 203 -8.98 7.18 -8.51
N TYR A 204 -8.82 5.89 -8.81
CA TYR A 204 -7.51 5.23 -8.71
C TYR A 204 -6.49 5.85 -9.66
N LEU A 205 -6.85 6.04 -10.94
CA LEU A 205 -5.95 6.60 -11.95
C LEU A 205 -5.61 8.06 -11.66
N CYS A 206 -6.57 8.90 -11.24
CA CYS A 206 -6.31 10.29 -10.86
C CYS A 206 -5.29 10.37 -9.72
N ARG A 207 -5.41 9.53 -8.70
CA ARG A 207 -4.44 9.47 -7.59
C ARG A 207 -3.02 9.16 -8.08
N GLN A 208 -2.86 8.27 -9.07
CA GLN A 208 -1.55 7.92 -9.64
C GLN A 208 -0.93 9.09 -10.42
N PHE A 209 -1.72 9.82 -11.21
CA PHE A 209 -1.24 10.97 -11.99
C PHE A 209 -0.92 12.20 -11.14
N GLU A 210 -1.56 12.35 -9.96
CA GLU A 210 -1.25 13.41 -9.01
C GLU A 210 0.03 13.14 -8.21
N GLU A 211 0.42 11.85 -8.08
CA GLU A 211 1.65 11.42 -7.40
C GLU A 211 2.88 11.50 -8.31
N ASP A 212 2.71 11.52 -9.64
CA ASP A 212 3.81 11.58 -10.62
C ASP A 212 4.19 13.03 -11.06
N ASN A 213 3.49 14.07 -10.59
CA ASN A 213 3.75 15.49 -10.83
C ASN A 213 4.18 16.22 -9.54
#